data_aebdb2a05bd0c3c550e3c9e3b750b0a9
#
_entry.id   aebdb2a05bd0c3c550e3c9e3b750b0a9
#
_cell.length_a   1.000
_cell.length_b   1.000
_cell.length_c   1.000
_cell.angle_alpha   90.00
_cell.angle_beta   90.00
_cell.angle_gamma   90.00
#
_symmetry.space_group_name_H-M   'P 1'
#
loop_
_entity.id
_entity.type
_entity.pdbx_description
1 polymer ?
#
loop_
_entity_poly.entity_id
_entity_poly.type
_entity_poly.pdbx_seq_one_letter_code
_entity_poly.pdbx_strand_id
1 'polypeptide(L)'
;MLRCAMSAVARTPEEAFEGLPDFPFEPRYRELDGLRLAHVDEGEGAPVVFFHGEPTWSFLWRKVIPPVRDAGFRCIAPDLAGFGRSDKPTDIGFYSYDRHAALAGALLEQLDLRGATVVVHDWGGPIGLRVAVEQRERVERLVILDTGLFTGHQHMSEAWMKFRDFVERTEDLPVGFLVRGACKRDPGEEVIAAYDAPYPDAASKAGARAFPLMIPLMPEAPGAEAGQRVLEALREDRRPTLMLWADSDPVLPLSTGERFAEAIGREPPRTIPEAGHFLQEDQGPLIGELVADWLSRGSVA
;
A
#
# COMPACT_ATOMS: atom_id res chain seq x y z
N MET A 1 -12.79 30.78 2.85
CA MET A 1 -11.64 29.85 2.99
C MET A 1 -11.32 29.69 4.46
N LEU A 2 -11.91 28.74 5.13
CA LEU A 2 -11.53 28.35 6.49
C LEU A 2 -10.22 27.57 6.37
N ARG A 3 -9.10 28.16 6.79
CA ARG A 3 -7.90 27.38 7.11
C ARG A 3 -8.31 26.46 8.26
N CYS A 4 -8.57 25.19 7.97
CA CYS A 4 -8.63 24.17 9.00
C CYS A 4 -7.27 24.23 9.72
N ALA A 5 -7.27 24.48 11.02
CA ALA A 5 -6.05 24.43 11.81
C ALA A 5 -5.42 23.05 11.53
N MET A 6 -4.18 23.02 11.01
CA MET A 6 -3.49 21.75 10.83
C MET A 6 -3.45 21.05 12.18
N SER A 7 -3.94 19.81 12.23
CA SER A 7 -3.78 18.95 13.41
C SER A 7 -2.29 18.84 13.75
N ALA A 8 -1.95 18.58 15.00
CA ALA A 8 -0.58 18.34 15.39
C ALA A 8 -0.01 17.19 14.50
N VAL A 9 1.23 17.35 14.05
CA VAL A 9 1.91 16.39 13.19
C VAL A 9 3.09 15.81 13.95
N ALA A 10 3.08 14.51 14.16
CA ALA A 10 4.24 13.78 14.68
C ALA A 10 5.22 13.50 13.53
N ARG A 11 6.52 13.61 13.83
CA ARG A 11 7.59 13.26 12.91
C ARG A 11 8.58 12.39 13.66
N THR A 12 8.74 11.17 13.18
CA THR A 12 9.69 10.23 13.76
C THR A 12 11.12 10.70 13.49
N PRO A 13 11.99 10.77 14.51
CA PRO A 13 13.40 11.11 14.32
C PRO A 13 14.10 10.12 13.39
N GLU A 14 15.05 10.60 12.58
CA GLU A 14 15.77 9.76 11.59
C GLU A 14 16.56 8.64 12.25
N GLU A 15 17.02 8.83 13.48
CA GLU A 15 17.75 7.83 14.26
C GLU A 15 16.95 6.56 14.51
N ALA A 16 15.61 6.65 14.52
CA ALA A 16 14.73 5.48 14.64
C ALA A 16 14.83 4.53 13.44
N PHE A 17 15.36 4.99 12.33
CA PHE A 17 15.50 4.23 11.09
C PHE A 17 16.93 3.79 10.80
N GLU A 18 17.83 3.89 11.77
CA GLU A 18 19.20 3.40 11.63
C GLU A 18 19.26 1.88 11.80
N GLY A 19 20.12 1.23 11.00
CA GLY A 19 20.37 -0.22 11.14
C GLY A 19 19.19 -1.12 10.74
N LEU A 20 18.27 -0.64 9.92
CA LEU A 20 17.14 -1.44 9.42
C LEU A 20 17.63 -2.65 8.62
N PRO A 21 17.13 -3.88 8.89
CA PRO A 21 17.56 -5.07 8.18
C PRO A 21 17.18 -5.03 6.70
N ASP A 22 18.15 -5.29 5.83
CA ASP A 22 17.97 -5.37 4.36
C ASP A 22 17.33 -4.14 3.73
N PHE A 23 17.44 -2.95 4.35
CA PHE A 23 16.86 -1.70 3.86
C PHE A 23 17.93 -0.61 3.65
N PRO A 24 18.74 -0.71 2.59
CA PRO A 24 19.83 0.21 2.32
C PRO A 24 19.39 1.52 1.63
N PHE A 25 18.10 1.74 1.45
CA PHE A 25 17.57 2.83 0.63
C PHE A 25 17.56 4.16 1.37
N GLU A 26 18.12 5.19 0.72
CA GLU A 26 18.08 6.56 1.24
C GLU A 26 16.71 7.20 1.03
N PRO A 27 16.13 7.83 2.05
CA PRO A 27 14.83 8.48 1.90
C PRO A 27 14.93 9.75 1.05
N ARG A 28 13.94 9.94 0.18
CA ARG A 28 13.69 11.22 -0.48
C ARG A 28 12.40 11.82 0.04
N TYR A 29 12.27 13.13 0.01
CA TYR A 29 11.13 13.82 0.60
C TYR A 29 10.47 14.76 -0.41
N ARG A 30 9.14 14.89 -0.29
CA ARG A 30 8.33 15.88 -1.02
C ARG A 30 7.35 16.54 -0.06
N GLU A 31 7.16 17.84 -0.26
CA GLU A 31 6.12 18.60 0.46
C GLU A 31 4.84 18.56 -0.37
N LEU A 32 3.80 17.94 0.18
CA LEU A 32 2.48 17.78 -0.42
C LEU A 32 1.40 18.12 0.60
N ASP A 33 0.54 19.07 0.28
CA ASP A 33 -0.56 19.54 1.14
C ASP A 33 -0.09 19.93 2.58
N GLY A 34 1.12 20.50 2.68
CA GLY A 34 1.72 20.90 3.95
C GLY A 34 2.32 19.76 4.77
N LEU A 35 2.39 18.55 4.24
CA LEU A 35 3.05 17.39 4.85
C LEU A 35 4.35 17.07 4.12
N ARG A 36 5.37 16.69 4.89
CA ARG A 36 6.59 16.07 4.36
C ARG A 36 6.34 14.59 4.15
N LEU A 37 6.28 14.15 2.90
CA LEU A 37 6.12 12.74 2.55
C LEU A 37 7.44 12.14 2.08
N ALA A 38 7.79 10.99 2.64
CA ALA A 38 8.98 10.23 2.27
C ALA A 38 8.69 9.24 1.14
N HIS A 39 9.72 8.92 0.37
CA HIS A 39 9.70 7.82 -0.59
C HIS A 39 11.10 7.29 -0.85
N VAL A 40 11.18 6.01 -1.17
CA VAL A 40 12.34 5.40 -1.83
C VAL A 40 12.31 5.77 -3.31
N ASP A 41 13.48 5.98 -3.93
CA ASP A 41 13.61 6.26 -5.36
C ASP A 41 14.94 5.69 -5.87
N GLU A 42 14.88 4.47 -6.39
CA GLU A 42 16.04 3.63 -6.73
C GLU A 42 16.02 3.20 -8.20
N GLY A 43 17.18 3.18 -8.81
CA GLY A 43 17.36 2.77 -10.21
C GLY A 43 16.97 3.86 -11.21
N GLU A 44 16.95 3.46 -12.48
CA GLU A 44 16.66 4.32 -13.64
C GLU A 44 15.73 3.58 -14.60
N GLY A 45 15.17 4.28 -15.60
CA GLY A 45 14.28 3.69 -16.60
C GLY A 45 12.79 3.91 -16.34
N ALA A 46 11.93 3.03 -16.85
CA ALA A 46 10.49 3.16 -16.70
C ALA A 46 10.08 3.06 -15.22
N PRO A 47 9.22 3.97 -14.71
CA PRO A 47 8.88 4.01 -13.31
C PRO A 47 7.95 2.88 -12.88
N VAL A 48 8.26 2.30 -11.72
CA VAL A 48 7.42 1.32 -11.00
C VAL A 48 7.14 1.88 -9.62
N VAL A 49 5.88 2.16 -9.30
CA VAL A 49 5.44 2.78 -8.05
C VAL A 49 4.79 1.75 -7.16
N PHE A 50 5.34 1.55 -5.96
CA PHE A 50 4.91 0.51 -5.01
C PHE A 50 4.12 1.13 -3.86
N PHE A 51 2.81 0.98 -3.84
CA PHE A 51 1.96 1.45 -2.76
C PHE A 51 1.75 0.36 -1.70
N HIS A 52 2.23 0.62 -0.49
CA HIS A 52 2.01 -0.23 0.68
C HIS A 52 0.61 -0.02 1.27
N GLY A 53 0.23 -0.89 2.21
CA GLY A 53 -1.00 -0.77 2.96
C GLY A 53 -0.78 -0.64 4.48
N GLU A 54 -1.82 -0.91 5.24
CA GLU A 54 -1.85 -0.84 6.70
C GLU A 54 -1.31 -2.15 7.31
N PRO A 55 -0.53 -2.12 8.38
CA PRO A 55 0.11 -0.96 9.01
C PRO A 55 1.58 -0.79 8.58
N THR A 56 1.90 -1.13 7.35
CA THR A 56 3.25 -1.18 6.80
C THR A 56 3.74 0.19 6.28
N TRP A 57 4.92 0.20 5.69
CA TRP A 57 5.53 1.36 5.04
C TRP A 57 6.47 0.88 3.92
N SER A 58 7.22 1.74 3.25
CA SER A 58 8.09 1.36 2.12
C SER A 58 9.07 0.22 2.43
N PHE A 59 9.38 -0.03 3.70
CA PHE A 59 10.17 -1.17 4.18
C PHE A 59 9.63 -2.54 3.71
N LEU A 60 8.31 -2.65 3.54
CA LEU A 60 7.66 -3.85 3.02
C LEU A 60 8.24 -4.28 1.66
N TRP A 61 8.63 -3.31 0.84
CA TRP A 61 9.07 -3.53 -0.53
C TRP A 61 10.57 -3.82 -0.67
N ARG A 62 11.34 -3.84 0.46
CA ARG A 62 12.80 -3.96 0.42
C ARG A 62 13.33 -5.19 -0.29
N LYS A 63 12.59 -6.30 -0.21
CA LYS A 63 12.95 -7.56 -0.88
C LYS A 63 12.44 -7.66 -2.33
N VAL A 64 11.45 -6.83 -2.70
CA VAL A 64 10.84 -6.78 -4.04
C VAL A 64 11.56 -5.81 -4.96
N ILE A 65 12.01 -4.67 -4.42
CA ILE A 65 12.67 -3.60 -5.19
C ILE A 65 13.95 -4.09 -5.90
N PRO A 66 14.89 -4.81 -5.26
CA PRO A 66 16.16 -5.15 -5.89
C PRO A 66 16.03 -5.89 -7.22
N PRO A 67 15.26 -7.00 -7.36
CA PRO A 67 15.10 -7.67 -8.65
C PRO A 67 14.48 -6.78 -9.74
N VAL A 68 13.53 -5.90 -9.37
CA VAL A 68 12.88 -4.98 -10.33
C VAL A 68 13.84 -3.88 -10.78
N ARG A 69 14.60 -3.29 -9.84
CA ARG A 69 15.64 -2.31 -10.14
C ARG A 69 16.73 -2.90 -11.04
N ASP A 70 17.21 -4.09 -10.70
CA ASP A 70 18.30 -4.75 -11.42
C ASP A 70 17.87 -5.19 -12.84
N ALA A 71 16.57 -5.30 -13.09
CA ALA A 71 16.00 -5.48 -14.43
C ALA A 71 15.89 -4.15 -15.23
N GLY A 72 16.35 -3.02 -14.68
CA GLY A 72 16.45 -1.72 -15.39
C GLY A 72 15.21 -0.83 -15.22
N PHE A 73 14.47 -0.98 -14.13
CA PHE A 73 13.33 -0.12 -13.79
C PHE A 73 13.66 0.85 -12.65
N ARG A 74 13.04 2.03 -12.68
CA ARG A 74 13.08 2.99 -11.56
C ARG A 74 12.00 2.65 -10.56
N CYS A 75 12.38 2.27 -9.35
CA CYS A 75 11.50 1.83 -8.27
C CYS A 75 11.21 2.98 -7.31
N ILE A 76 9.95 3.37 -7.18
CA ILE A 76 9.49 4.42 -6.27
C ILE A 76 8.54 3.78 -5.25
N ALA A 77 8.87 3.85 -3.96
CA ALA A 77 8.02 3.34 -2.90
C ALA A 77 7.73 4.46 -1.88
N PRO A 78 6.57 5.13 -1.98
CA PRO A 78 6.19 6.15 -1.02
C PRO A 78 5.79 5.56 0.31
N ASP A 79 6.10 6.29 1.39
CA ASP A 79 5.44 6.14 2.68
C ASP A 79 4.17 6.99 2.66
N LEU A 80 3.01 6.40 2.82
CA LEU A 80 1.75 7.12 2.91
C LEU A 80 1.75 8.06 4.13
N ALA A 81 0.98 9.15 4.08
CA ALA A 81 0.82 10.03 5.24
C ALA A 81 0.35 9.22 6.46
N GLY A 82 1.03 9.39 7.60
CA GLY A 82 0.77 8.59 8.81
C GLY A 82 1.64 7.34 8.95
N PHE A 83 2.51 7.04 7.97
CA PHE A 83 3.32 5.81 7.95
C PHE A 83 4.80 6.11 7.68
N GLY A 84 5.66 5.15 8.00
CA GLY A 84 7.08 5.19 7.70
C GLY A 84 7.76 6.48 8.16
N ARG A 85 8.55 7.07 7.28
CA ARG A 85 9.26 8.34 7.49
C ARG A 85 8.41 9.57 7.15
N SER A 86 7.19 9.38 6.61
CA SER A 86 6.26 10.47 6.31
C SER A 86 5.69 11.11 7.58
N ASP A 87 5.28 12.36 7.45
CA ASP A 87 4.58 13.08 8.51
C ASP A 87 3.30 12.35 8.96
N LYS A 88 3.04 12.36 10.26
CA LYS A 88 1.94 11.64 10.90
C LYS A 88 1.01 12.62 11.61
N PRO A 89 -0.04 13.13 10.93
CA PRO A 89 -1.11 13.85 11.62
C PRO A 89 -1.68 13.01 12.76
N THR A 90 -1.76 13.59 13.96
CA THR A 90 -2.16 12.85 15.17
C THR A 90 -3.67 12.80 15.39
N ASP A 91 -4.43 13.55 14.58
CA ASP A 91 -5.88 13.48 14.56
C ASP A 91 -6.34 12.38 13.61
N ILE A 92 -7.04 11.37 14.11
CA ILE A 92 -7.60 10.27 13.32
C ILE A 92 -8.56 10.77 12.24
N GLY A 93 -9.26 11.90 12.48
CA GLY A 93 -10.16 12.54 11.51
C GLY A 93 -9.46 13.20 10.32
N PHE A 94 -8.13 13.32 10.37
CA PHE A 94 -7.34 13.76 9.21
C PHE A 94 -7.41 12.74 8.07
N TYR A 95 -7.42 11.46 8.38
CA TYR A 95 -7.28 10.37 7.43
C TYR A 95 -8.58 10.09 6.69
N SER A 96 -8.52 10.06 5.37
CA SER A 96 -9.63 9.64 4.51
C SER A 96 -9.11 9.02 3.22
N TYR A 97 -9.91 8.18 2.60
CA TYR A 97 -9.59 7.57 1.30
C TYR A 97 -9.33 8.65 0.23
N ASP A 98 -10.16 9.70 0.20
CA ASP A 98 -10.01 10.80 -0.76
C ASP A 98 -8.67 11.53 -0.59
N ARG A 99 -8.26 11.80 0.66
CA ARG A 99 -7.01 12.51 0.94
C ARG A 99 -5.79 11.67 0.56
N HIS A 100 -5.80 10.38 0.89
CA HIS A 100 -4.69 9.50 0.51
C HIS A 100 -4.55 9.34 -1.00
N ALA A 101 -5.65 9.18 -1.73
CA ALA A 101 -5.64 9.15 -3.18
C ALA A 101 -5.14 10.46 -3.79
N ALA A 102 -5.56 11.61 -3.25
CA ALA A 102 -5.09 12.92 -3.68
C ALA A 102 -3.59 13.12 -3.44
N LEU A 103 -3.08 12.76 -2.26
CA LEU A 103 -1.64 12.83 -1.96
C LEU A 103 -0.80 11.91 -2.84
N ALA A 104 -1.28 10.68 -3.07
CA ALA A 104 -0.62 9.72 -3.95
C ALA A 104 -0.59 10.22 -5.41
N GLY A 105 -1.70 10.75 -5.92
CA GLY A 105 -1.77 11.35 -7.25
C GLY A 105 -0.85 12.56 -7.40
N ALA A 106 -0.84 13.47 -6.40
CA ALA A 106 0.03 14.63 -6.38
C ALA A 106 1.53 14.24 -6.35
N LEU A 107 1.88 13.12 -5.72
CA LEU A 107 3.25 12.60 -5.76
C LEU A 107 3.66 12.19 -7.17
N LEU A 108 2.80 11.45 -7.90
CA LEU A 108 3.06 11.08 -9.29
C LEU A 108 3.24 12.32 -10.19
N GLU A 109 2.42 13.33 -9.97
CA GLU A 109 2.52 14.61 -10.69
C GLU A 109 3.83 15.35 -10.37
N GLN A 110 4.16 15.49 -9.09
CA GLN A 110 5.35 16.23 -8.65
C GLN A 110 6.65 15.55 -9.08
N LEU A 111 6.66 14.22 -9.20
CA LEU A 111 7.77 13.44 -9.75
C LEU A 111 7.73 13.34 -11.28
N ASP A 112 6.73 13.94 -11.93
CA ASP A 112 6.42 13.86 -13.37
C ASP A 112 6.49 12.43 -13.92
N LEU A 113 5.93 11.47 -13.19
CA LEU A 113 5.94 10.07 -13.62
C LEU A 113 4.99 9.88 -14.81
N ARG A 114 5.49 9.18 -15.84
CA ARG A 114 4.74 8.83 -17.05
C ARG A 114 5.09 7.40 -17.45
N GLY A 115 4.13 6.69 -18.04
CA GLY A 115 4.31 5.29 -18.40
C GLY A 115 4.54 4.38 -17.18
N ALA A 116 4.03 4.79 -16.02
CA ALA A 116 4.28 4.11 -14.77
C ALA A 116 3.57 2.74 -14.69
N THR A 117 4.24 1.79 -14.07
CA THR A 117 3.57 0.61 -13.51
C THR A 117 3.22 0.89 -12.06
N VAL A 118 1.96 0.70 -11.70
CA VAL A 118 1.50 0.83 -10.31
C VAL A 118 1.39 -0.56 -9.69
N VAL A 119 2.15 -0.79 -8.63
CA VAL A 119 2.17 -2.01 -7.83
C VAL A 119 1.47 -1.72 -6.52
N VAL A 120 0.45 -2.50 -6.18
CA VAL A 120 -0.41 -2.24 -5.03
C VAL A 120 -0.57 -3.45 -4.14
N HIS A 121 -0.65 -3.22 -2.83
CA HIS A 121 -0.94 -4.23 -1.82
C HIS A 121 -1.82 -3.64 -0.73
N ASP A 122 -2.76 -4.42 -0.19
CA ASP A 122 -3.69 -4.03 0.89
C ASP A 122 -4.34 -2.65 0.62
N TRP A 123 -4.29 -1.69 1.52
CA TRP A 123 -4.80 -0.32 1.31
C TRP A 123 -4.09 0.45 0.18
N GLY A 124 -2.87 0.05 -0.18
CA GLY A 124 -2.24 0.54 -1.42
C GLY A 124 -3.07 0.24 -2.66
N GLY A 125 -3.93 -0.81 -2.62
CA GLY A 125 -4.86 -1.16 -3.68
C GLY A 125 -5.91 -0.09 -3.93
N PRO A 126 -6.83 0.20 -3.00
CA PRO A 126 -7.79 1.28 -3.16
C PRO A 126 -7.14 2.60 -3.59
N ILE A 127 -6.02 2.98 -2.94
CA ILE A 127 -5.33 4.25 -3.20
C ILE A 127 -4.68 4.25 -4.60
N GLY A 128 -3.82 3.28 -4.90
CA GLY A 128 -3.05 3.23 -6.14
C GLY A 128 -3.91 2.93 -7.36
N LEU A 129 -4.93 2.07 -7.24
CA LEU A 129 -5.86 1.79 -8.33
C LEU A 129 -6.74 3.01 -8.65
N ARG A 130 -7.12 3.79 -7.64
CA ARG A 130 -7.81 5.06 -7.85
C ARG A 130 -6.93 6.06 -8.59
N VAL A 131 -5.69 6.24 -8.16
CA VAL A 131 -4.72 7.08 -8.90
C VAL A 131 -4.57 6.58 -10.35
N ALA A 132 -4.47 5.27 -10.55
CA ALA A 132 -4.32 4.69 -11.88
C ALA A 132 -5.51 4.95 -12.80
N VAL A 133 -6.74 5.02 -12.29
CA VAL A 133 -7.92 5.35 -13.13
C VAL A 133 -8.16 6.84 -13.29
N GLU A 134 -7.83 7.65 -12.27
CA GLU A 134 -7.98 9.11 -12.29
C GLU A 134 -6.86 9.81 -13.10
N GLN A 135 -5.63 9.24 -13.10
CA GLN A 135 -4.45 9.74 -13.86
C GLN A 135 -4.03 8.73 -14.94
N ARG A 136 -4.98 8.33 -15.77
CA ARG A 136 -4.83 7.25 -16.75
C ARG A 136 -3.66 7.47 -17.72
N GLU A 137 -3.37 8.72 -18.06
CA GLU A 137 -2.28 9.11 -18.95
C GLU A 137 -0.87 8.93 -18.34
N ARG A 138 -0.78 8.74 -17.04
CA ARG A 138 0.49 8.51 -16.32
C ARG A 138 0.79 7.04 -16.08
N VAL A 139 -0.25 6.18 -16.06
CA VAL A 139 -0.13 4.78 -15.66
C VAL A 139 -0.42 3.85 -16.84
N GLU A 140 0.55 3.01 -17.18
CA GLU A 140 0.43 2.06 -18.30
C GLU A 140 0.11 0.63 -17.88
N ARG A 141 0.50 0.22 -16.67
CA ARG A 141 0.40 -1.17 -16.21
C ARG A 141 0.00 -1.25 -14.74
N LEU A 142 -0.60 -2.36 -14.36
CA LEU A 142 -1.01 -2.64 -12.99
C LEU A 142 -0.41 -3.95 -12.49
N VAL A 143 0.09 -3.96 -11.26
CA VAL A 143 0.43 -5.18 -10.51
C VAL A 143 -0.35 -5.15 -9.20
N ILE A 144 -1.19 -6.14 -8.99
CA ILE A 144 -2.17 -6.19 -7.90
C ILE A 144 -1.86 -7.37 -7.00
N LEU A 145 -1.58 -7.10 -5.71
CA LEU A 145 -1.27 -8.11 -4.70
C LEU A 145 -2.24 -7.97 -3.52
N ASP A 146 -2.81 -9.06 -3.05
CA ASP A 146 -3.63 -9.22 -1.83
C ASP A 146 -4.37 -7.93 -1.41
N THR A 147 -5.31 -7.50 -2.23
CA THR A 147 -6.05 -6.25 -2.05
C THR A 147 -7.48 -6.35 -2.58
N GLY A 148 -8.24 -5.29 -2.46
CA GLY A 148 -9.58 -5.16 -3.00
C GLY A 148 -10.03 -3.71 -3.09
N LEU A 149 -11.30 -3.51 -3.41
CA LEU A 149 -11.95 -2.20 -3.38
C LEU A 149 -13.11 -2.23 -2.40
N PHE A 150 -13.28 -1.13 -1.71
CA PHE A 150 -14.33 -0.99 -0.70
C PHE A 150 -15.48 -0.17 -1.25
N THR A 151 -16.58 -0.84 -1.58
CA THR A 151 -17.77 -0.24 -2.19
C THR A 151 -18.95 -0.11 -1.23
N GLY A 152 -18.78 -0.56 0.02
CA GLY A 152 -19.85 -0.66 0.99
C GLY A 152 -20.82 -1.84 0.77
N HIS A 153 -20.64 -2.61 -0.31
CA HIS A 153 -21.41 -3.82 -0.62
C HIS A 153 -20.69 -5.12 -0.22
N GLN A 154 -19.42 -5.03 0.16
CA GLN A 154 -18.64 -6.20 0.56
C GLN A 154 -19.11 -6.73 1.91
N HIS A 155 -19.11 -8.05 2.04
CA HIS A 155 -19.42 -8.71 3.30
C HIS A 155 -18.14 -8.92 4.10
N MET A 156 -18.06 -8.28 5.26
CA MET A 156 -16.89 -8.41 6.14
C MET A 156 -17.04 -9.64 7.03
N SER A 157 -15.94 -10.39 7.19
CA SER A 157 -15.93 -11.55 8.08
C SER A 157 -16.09 -11.15 9.56
N GLU A 158 -16.58 -12.08 10.39
CA GLU A 158 -16.64 -11.86 11.85
C GLU A 158 -15.24 -11.59 12.44
N ALA A 159 -14.22 -12.26 11.94
CA ALA A 159 -12.84 -12.05 12.37
C ALA A 159 -12.37 -10.62 12.06
N TRP A 160 -12.67 -10.12 10.87
CA TRP A 160 -12.37 -8.76 10.50
C TRP A 160 -13.12 -7.72 11.35
N MET A 161 -14.40 -7.95 11.63
CA MET A 161 -15.19 -7.08 12.52
C MET A 161 -14.58 -7.02 13.93
N LYS A 162 -14.14 -8.15 14.48
CA LYS A 162 -13.42 -8.20 15.75
C LYS A 162 -12.09 -7.43 15.70
N PHE A 163 -11.35 -7.54 14.59
CA PHE A 163 -10.12 -6.76 14.38
C PHE A 163 -10.42 -5.25 14.36
N ARG A 164 -11.44 -4.83 13.62
CA ARG A 164 -11.87 -3.42 13.58
C ARG A 164 -12.24 -2.89 14.98
N ASP A 165 -13.02 -3.67 15.75
CA ASP A 165 -13.38 -3.32 17.13
C ASP A 165 -12.13 -3.25 18.05
N PHE A 166 -11.16 -4.13 17.84
CA PHE A 166 -9.89 -4.08 18.55
C PHE A 166 -9.12 -2.79 18.25
N VAL A 167 -8.99 -2.43 16.97
CA VAL A 167 -8.30 -1.20 16.54
C VAL A 167 -8.99 0.04 17.09
N GLU A 168 -10.32 0.09 17.06
CA GLU A 168 -11.10 1.23 17.59
C GLU A 168 -10.82 1.48 19.07
N ARG A 169 -10.66 0.42 19.88
CA ARG A 169 -10.47 0.50 21.34
C ARG A 169 -9.01 0.59 21.75
N THR A 170 -8.05 0.36 20.84
CA THR A 170 -6.62 0.29 21.14
C THR A 170 -5.94 1.57 20.70
N GLU A 171 -5.55 2.42 21.66
CA GLU A 171 -4.82 3.67 21.34
C GLU A 171 -3.39 3.40 20.89
N ASP A 172 -2.69 2.51 21.59
CA ASP A 172 -1.33 2.10 21.28
C ASP A 172 -1.34 0.78 20.51
N LEU A 173 -1.56 0.86 19.20
CA LEU A 173 -1.68 -0.32 18.32
C LEU A 173 -0.32 -1.06 18.24
N PRO A 174 -0.27 -2.38 18.49
CA PRO A 174 0.98 -3.15 18.40
C PRO A 174 1.31 -3.51 16.95
N VAL A 175 1.86 -2.54 16.19
CA VAL A 175 2.05 -2.62 14.73
C VAL A 175 2.89 -3.83 14.32
N GLY A 176 4.09 -3.98 14.88
CA GLY A 176 4.95 -5.11 14.55
C GLY A 176 4.32 -6.47 14.86
N PHE A 177 3.55 -6.57 15.96
CA PHE A 177 2.82 -7.79 16.29
C PHE A 177 1.72 -8.12 15.28
N LEU A 178 1.01 -7.10 14.77
CA LEU A 178 -0.01 -7.29 13.72
C LEU A 178 0.64 -7.80 12.43
N VAL A 179 1.78 -7.24 12.04
CA VAL A 179 2.54 -7.71 10.86
C VAL A 179 2.97 -9.16 11.05
N ARG A 180 3.58 -9.52 12.21
CA ARG A 180 3.97 -10.89 12.51
C ARG A 180 2.81 -11.86 12.38
N GLY A 181 1.63 -11.48 12.92
CA GLY A 181 0.44 -12.34 12.95
C GLY A 181 -0.16 -12.62 11.57
N ALA A 182 0.14 -11.80 10.57
CA ALA A 182 -0.38 -11.94 9.21
C ALA A 182 0.66 -12.46 8.19
N CYS A 183 1.93 -12.63 8.57
CA CYS A 183 2.94 -13.38 7.82
C CYS A 183 2.70 -14.88 7.95
N LYS A 184 3.10 -15.65 6.93
CA LYS A 184 3.11 -17.12 6.97
C LYS A 184 4.24 -17.66 7.84
N ARG A 185 5.40 -17.00 7.78
CA ARG A 185 6.60 -17.32 8.56
C ARG A 185 6.89 -16.19 9.54
N ASP A 186 7.47 -16.52 10.67
CA ASP A 186 7.94 -15.49 11.61
C ASP A 186 9.07 -14.68 10.95
N PRO A 187 8.87 -13.35 10.71
CA PRO A 187 9.87 -12.53 10.06
C PRO A 187 11.09 -12.22 10.94
N GLY A 188 11.02 -12.53 12.24
CA GLY A 188 12.07 -12.29 13.21
C GLY A 188 11.98 -10.92 13.92
N GLU A 189 12.61 -10.83 15.11
CA GLU A 189 12.50 -9.66 16.00
C GLU A 189 13.02 -8.35 15.36
N GLU A 190 14.09 -8.42 14.56
CA GLU A 190 14.68 -7.24 13.91
C GLU A 190 13.72 -6.65 12.86
N VAL A 191 13.02 -7.50 12.11
CA VAL A 191 12.03 -7.07 11.12
C VAL A 191 10.80 -6.50 11.81
N ILE A 192 10.35 -7.11 12.92
CA ILE A 192 9.23 -6.61 13.71
C ILE A 192 9.56 -5.22 14.29
N ALA A 193 10.76 -5.06 14.85
CA ALA A 193 11.23 -3.76 15.35
C ALA A 193 11.28 -2.70 14.24
N ALA A 194 11.63 -3.08 13.00
CA ALA A 194 11.62 -2.17 11.85
C ALA A 194 10.20 -1.70 11.46
N TYR A 195 9.17 -2.54 11.65
CA TYR A 195 7.78 -2.11 11.48
C TYR A 195 7.27 -1.21 12.60
N ASP A 196 7.80 -1.35 13.82
CA ASP A 196 7.47 -0.49 14.96
C ASP A 196 8.27 0.84 14.93
N ALA A 197 9.42 0.89 14.26
CA ALA A 197 10.33 2.03 14.23
C ALA A 197 9.66 3.38 13.86
N PRO A 198 8.68 3.45 12.94
CA PRO A 198 7.98 4.70 12.63
C PRO A 198 7.16 5.30 13.78
N TYR A 199 6.90 4.53 14.84
CA TYR A 199 5.86 4.84 15.82
C TYR A 199 6.41 4.95 17.25
N PRO A 200 7.03 6.09 17.62
CA PRO A 200 7.62 6.28 18.95
C PRO A 200 6.59 6.34 20.08
N ASP A 201 5.33 6.63 19.75
CA ASP A 201 4.22 6.76 20.71
C ASP A 201 2.85 6.44 20.09
N ALA A 202 1.81 6.38 20.93
CA ALA A 202 0.45 6.09 20.51
C ALA A 202 -0.11 7.16 19.54
N ALA A 203 0.26 8.44 19.70
CA ALA A 203 -0.24 9.53 18.87
C ALA A 203 0.25 9.40 17.42
N SER A 204 1.48 8.91 17.21
CA SER A 204 2.05 8.65 15.89
C SER A 204 1.36 7.51 15.13
N LYS A 205 0.57 6.66 15.81
CA LYS A 205 -0.19 5.54 15.24
C LYS A 205 -1.59 5.91 14.74
N ALA A 206 -1.96 7.20 14.75
CA ALA A 206 -3.28 7.64 14.31
C ALA A 206 -3.63 7.18 12.88
N GLY A 207 -2.64 7.16 11.95
CA GLY A 207 -2.80 6.63 10.60
C GLY A 207 -3.14 5.14 10.58
N ALA A 208 -2.32 4.32 11.24
CA ALA A 208 -2.55 2.88 11.32
C ALA A 208 -3.92 2.53 11.93
N ARG A 209 -4.36 3.30 12.94
CA ARG A 209 -5.70 3.15 13.53
C ARG A 209 -6.83 3.59 12.60
N ALA A 210 -6.61 4.62 11.80
CA ALA A 210 -7.62 5.16 10.90
C ALA A 210 -7.98 4.21 9.76
N PHE A 211 -7.01 3.50 9.19
CA PHE A 211 -7.20 2.74 7.96
C PHE A 211 -8.26 1.64 8.07
N PRO A 212 -8.27 0.76 9.08
CA PRO A 212 -9.37 -0.21 9.25
C PRO A 212 -10.73 0.47 9.48
N LEU A 213 -10.75 1.65 10.11
CA LEU A 213 -11.98 2.39 10.41
C LEU A 213 -12.54 3.13 9.18
N MET A 214 -11.69 3.44 8.19
CA MET A 214 -12.11 4.07 6.92
C MET A 214 -12.80 3.09 5.96
N ILE A 215 -12.75 1.78 6.19
CA ILE A 215 -13.44 0.81 5.31
C ILE A 215 -14.94 1.03 5.42
N PRO A 216 -15.65 1.42 4.34
CA PRO A 216 -17.08 1.64 4.36
C PRO A 216 -17.81 0.31 4.56
N LEU A 217 -18.73 0.27 5.54
CA LEU A 217 -19.53 -0.92 5.84
C LEU A 217 -20.92 -0.90 5.15
N MET A 218 -21.24 0.22 4.51
CA MET A 218 -22.48 0.42 3.74
C MET A 218 -22.25 1.38 2.57
N PRO A 219 -23.06 1.33 1.52
CA PRO A 219 -22.86 2.14 0.31
C PRO A 219 -22.87 3.65 0.53
N GLU A 220 -23.54 4.12 1.57
CA GLU A 220 -23.66 5.55 1.92
C GLU A 220 -22.47 6.03 2.77
N ALA A 221 -21.60 5.13 3.24
CA ALA A 221 -20.46 5.49 4.06
C ALA A 221 -19.38 6.23 3.25
N PRO A 222 -18.62 7.14 3.87
CA PRO A 222 -17.54 7.86 3.19
C PRO A 222 -16.57 6.90 2.47
N GLY A 223 -16.23 7.21 1.23
CA GLY A 223 -15.32 6.42 0.39
C GLY A 223 -15.98 5.31 -0.43
N ALA A 224 -17.18 4.84 -0.06
CA ALA A 224 -17.88 3.77 -0.78
C ALA A 224 -18.14 4.11 -2.25
N GLU A 225 -18.71 5.28 -2.50
CA GLU A 225 -18.98 5.77 -3.88
C GLU A 225 -17.69 5.89 -4.71
N ALA A 226 -16.60 6.37 -4.11
CA ALA A 226 -15.31 6.44 -4.79
C ALA A 226 -14.80 5.03 -5.14
N GLY A 227 -14.88 4.08 -4.20
CA GLY A 227 -14.54 2.68 -4.45
C GLY A 227 -15.37 2.05 -5.57
N GLN A 228 -16.68 2.35 -5.63
CA GLN A 228 -17.57 1.88 -6.69
C GLN A 228 -17.17 2.45 -8.07
N ARG A 229 -16.89 3.76 -8.17
CA ARG A 229 -16.41 4.39 -9.42
C ARG A 229 -15.10 3.77 -9.91
N VAL A 230 -14.16 3.49 -8.99
CA VAL A 230 -12.89 2.83 -9.34
C VAL A 230 -13.14 1.41 -9.86
N LEU A 231 -14.01 0.64 -9.21
CA LEU A 231 -14.38 -0.70 -9.67
C LEU A 231 -14.98 -0.69 -11.08
N GLU A 232 -15.89 0.24 -11.36
CA GLU A 232 -16.51 0.39 -12.66
C GLU A 232 -15.49 0.78 -13.74
N ALA A 233 -14.59 1.73 -13.43
CA ALA A 233 -13.51 2.12 -14.33
C ALA A 233 -12.55 0.96 -14.64
N LEU A 234 -12.22 0.12 -13.66
CA LEU A 234 -11.35 -1.04 -13.85
C LEU A 234 -11.98 -2.15 -14.69
N ARG A 235 -13.31 -2.29 -14.69
CA ARG A 235 -14.03 -3.22 -15.60
C ARG A 235 -13.84 -2.89 -17.06
N GLU A 236 -13.75 -1.61 -17.39
CA GLU A 236 -13.53 -1.11 -18.73
C GLU A 236 -12.05 -0.97 -19.09
N ASP A 237 -11.18 -1.02 -18.10
CA ASP A 237 -9.75 -0.88 -18.28
C ASP A 237 -9.16 -2.08 -19.03
N ARG A 238 -8.26 -1.84 -19.98
CA ARG A 238 -7.59 -2.88 -20.79
C ARG A 238 -6.07 -2.85 -20.64
N ARG A 239 -5.54 -2.06 -19.70
CA ARG A 239 -4.11 -2.02 -19.44
C ARG A 239 -3.62 -3.42 -19.01
N PRO A 240 -2.39 -3.78 -19.39
CA PRO A 240 -1.77 -5.01 -18.91
C PRO A 240 -1.81 -5.06 -17.38
N THR A 241 -2.27 -6.18 -16.83
CA THR A 241 -2.44 -6.36 -15.39
C THR A 241 -1.86 -7.70 -14.98
N LEU A 242 -0.99 -7.71 -13.98
CA LEU A 242 -0.51 -8.90 -13.29
C LEU A 242 -1.20 -8.96 -11.92
N MET A 243 -1.81 -10.09 -11.60
CA MET A 243 -2.38 -10.34 -10.27
C MET A 243 -1.61 -11.45 -9.58
N LEU A 244 -1.12 -11.20 -8.36
CA LEU A 244 -0.41 -12.16 -7.52
C LEU A 244 -1.16 -12.26 -6.20
N TRP A 245 -1.27 -13.46 -5.63
CA TRP A 245 -2.02 -13.66 -4.39
C TRP A 245 -1.41 -14.75 -3.53
N ALA A 246 -1.31 -14.51 -2.24
CA ALA A 246 -0.83 -15.47 -1.27
C ALA A 246 -1.77 -16.68 -1.15
N ASP A 247 -1.19 -17.88 -0.99
CA ASP A 247 -1.98 -19.11 -0.78
C ASP A 247 -2.60 -19.21 0.61
N SER A 248 -2.07 -18.46 1.56
CA SER A 248 -2.41 -18.58 2.98
C SER A 248 -2.74 -17.24 3.65
N ASP A 249 -3.21 -16.23 2.88
CA ASP A 249 -3.60 -14.92 3.43
C ASP A 249 -4.78 -15.08 4.41
N PRO A 250 -4.59 -14.75 5.72
CA PRO A 250 -5.67 -14.84 6.70
C PRO A 250 -6.64 -13.66 6.64
N VAL A 251 -6.28 -12.56 5.94
CA VAL A 251 -7.06 -11.32 5.83
C VAL A 251 -7.89 -11.33 4.56
N LEU A 252 -7.25 -11.60 3.43
CA LEU A 252 -7.83 -11.63 2.08
C LEU A 252 -7.55 -13.00 1.41
N PRO A 253 -8.29 -14.05 1.74
CA PRO A 253 -8.08 -15.39 1.16
C PRO A 253 -8.03 -15.37 -0.37
N LEU A 254 -7.32 -16.31 -1.00
CA LEU A 254 -7.17 -16.44 -2.45
C LEU A 254 -8.51 -16.30 -3.20
N SER A 255 -9.58 -16.87 -2.65
CA SER A 255 -10.94 -16.73 -3.20
C SER A 255 -11.44 -15.28 -3.28
N THR A 256 -10.87 -14.35 -2.50
CA THR A 256 -11.15 -12.91 -2.60
C THR A 256 -10.46 -12.35 -3.85
N GLY A 257 -9.22 -12.76 -4.10
CA GLY A 257 -8.49 -12.38 -5.32
C GLY A 257 -9.15 -12.90 -6.59
N GLU A 258 -9.64 -14.15 -6.57
CA GLU A 258 -10.39 -14.74 -7.69
C GLU A 258 -11.66 -13.93 -7.99
N ARG A 259 -12.46 -13.60 -6.96
CA ARG A 259 -13.66 -12.76 -7.12
C ARG A 259 -13.31 -11.34 -7.58
N PHE A 260 -12.22 -10.78 -7.09
CA PHE A 260 -11.79 -9.44 -7.50
C PHE A 260 -11.34 -9.44 -8.97
N ALA A 261 -10.57 -10.45 -9.39
CA ALA A 261 -10.17 -10.64 -10.79
C ALA A 261 -11.39 -10.76 -11.72
N GLU A 262 -12.37 -11.60 -11.36
CA GLU A 262 -13.65 -11.73 -12.08
C GLU A 262 -14.39 -10.39 -12.16
N ALA A 263 -14.49 -9.66 -11.03
CA ALA A 263 -15.20 -8.39 -10.94
C ALA A 263 -14.62 -7.30 -11.86
N ILE A 264 -13.30 -7.34 -12.12
CA ILE A 264 -12.62 -6.38 -13.01
C ILE A 264 -12.29 -6.97 -14.40
N GLY A 265 -12.81 -8.18 -14.72
CA GLY A 265 -12.63 -8.84 -16.02
C GLY A 265 -11.17 -9.23 -16.30
N ARG A 266 -10.48 -9.80 -15.31
CA ARG A 266 -9.10 -10.29 -15.41
C ARG A 266 -9.06 -11.80 -15.18
N GLU A 267 -7.94 -12.42 -15.64
CA GLU A 267 -7.63 -13.80 -15.29
C GLU A 267 -7.42 -13.94 -13.78
N PRO A 268 -7.71 -15.13 -13.20
CA PRO A 268 -7.44 -15.41 -11.79
C PRO A 268 -5.99 -15.08 -11.40
N PRO A 269 -5.74 -14.64 -10.17
CA PRO A 269 -4.39 -14.29 -9.75
C PRO A 269 -3.47 -15.51 -9.76
N ARG A 270 -2.19 -15.29 -10.09
CA ARG A 270 -1.16 -16.28 -9.88
C ARG A 270 -0.91 -16.44 -8.39
N THR A 271 -1.02 -17.66 -7.89
CA THR A 271 -0.80 -18.00 -6.50
C THR A 271 0.68 -17.91 -6.12
N ILE A 272 0.99 -17.24 -5.01
CA ILE A 272 2.30 -17.22 -4.37
C ILE A 272 2.28 -18.23 -3.24
N PRO A 273 3.06 -19.31 -3.34
CA PRO A 273 3.06 -20.37 -2.35
C PRO A 273 3.78 -19.95 -1.06
N GLU A 274 3.40 -20.57 0.06
CA GLU A 274 4.02 -20.35 1.37
C GLU A 274 4.04 -18.85 1.78
N ALA A 275 2.97 -18.11 1.51
CA ALA A 275 2.85 -16.70 1.80
C ALA A 275 1.55 -16.38 2.53
N GLY A 276 1.64 -15.50 3.54
CA GLY A 276 0.52 -14.88 4.23
C GLY A 276 0.16 -13.52 3.62
N HIS A 277 -0.56 -12.69 4.37
CA HIS A 277 -1.01 -11.37 3.90
C HIS A 277 0.16 -10.46 3.50
N PHE A 278 1.23 -10.44 4.28
CA PHE A 278 2.46 -9.72 3.92
C PHE A 278 3.38 -10.62 3.08
N LEU A 279 2.88 -11.02 1.90
CA LEU A 279 3.57 -11.94 0.98
C LEU A 279 4.97 -11.43 0.57
N GLN A 280 5.21 -10.13 0.66
CA GLN A 280 6.51 -9.51 0.41
C GLN A 280 7.55 -9.90 1.49
N GLU A 281 7.09 -10.16 2.73
CA GLU A 281 7.97 -10.68 3.77
C GLU A 281 8.32 -12.13 3.56
N ASP A 282 7.32 -12.94 3.22
CA ASP A 282 7.47 -14.37 3.04
C ASP A 282 8.18 -14.75 1.74
N GLN A 283 7.87 -14.06 0.62
CA GLN A 283 8.29 -14.40 -0.74
C GLN A 283 8.74 -13.19 -1.58
N GLY A 284 9.27 -12.14 -0.92
CA GLY A 284 9.63 -10.88 -1.59
C GLY A 284 10.53 -11.04 -2.82
N PRO A 285 11.65 -11.82 -2.76
CA PRO A 285 12.49 -12.04 -3.93
C PRO A 285 11.73 -12.68 -5.11
N LEU A 286 10.93 -13.70 -4.86
CA LEU A 286 10.10 -14.36 -5.90
C LEU A 286 9.12 -13.36 -6.54
N ILE A 287 8.47 -12.53 -5.73
CA ILE A 287 7.55 -11.49 -6.22
C ILE A 287 8.30 -10.50 -7.09
N GLY A 288 9.47 -10.03 -6.64
CA GLY A 288 10.31 -9.12 -7.40
C GLY A 288 10.73 -9.68 -8.75
N GLU A 289 11.17 -10.96 -8.80
CA GLU A 289 11.50 -11.65 -10.04
C GLU A 289 10.30 -11.79 -10.98
N LEU A 290 9.11 -12.14 -10.45
CA LEU A 290 7.89 -12.27 -11.24
C LEU A 290 7.45 -10.94 -11.85
N VAL A 291 7.55 -9.85 -11.09
CA VAL A 291 7.24 -8.49 -11.55
C VAL A 291 8.25 -8.07 -12.62
N ALA A 292 9.55 -8.24 -12.36
CA ALA A 292 10.63 -7.90 -13.30
C ALA A 292 10.49 -8.63 -14.63
N ASP A 293 10.27 -9.95 -14.58
CA ASP A 293 10.04 -10.79 -15.76
C ASP A 293 8.82 -10.34 -16.58
N TRP A 294 7.71 -10.04 -15.89
CA TRP A 294 6.49 -9.62 -16.55
C TRP A 294 6.65 -8.25 -17.19
N LEU A 295 7.31 -7.31 -16.53
CA LEU A 295 7.60 -5.98 -17.05
C LEU A 295 8.50 -6.05 -18.29
N SER A 296 9.53 -6.89 -18.27
CA SER A 296 10.49 -7.04 -19.35
C SER A 296 9.87 -7.63 -20.62
N ARG A 297 8.91 -8.57 -20.50
CA ARG A 297 8.20 -9.18 -21.65
C ARG A 297 7.30 -8.18 -22.37
N GLY A 298 6.76 -7.19 -21.69
CA GLY A 298 5.92 -6.17 -22.29
C GLY A 298 6.68 -4.99 -22.93
N SER A 299 8.02 -4.99 -22.83
CA SER A 299 8.89 -3.97 -23.44
C SER A 299 9.36 -4.31 -24.87
N VAL A 300 8.92 -5.46 -25.42
CA VAL A 300 9.20 -5.87 -26.80
C VAL A 300 7.99 -5.55 -27.66
N ALA A 301 7.90 -4.31 -28.10
CA ALA A 301 7.05 -3.88 -29.23
C ALA A 301 7.73 -2.72 -29.97
#